data_c923250aaf744ddcc1643afb6238c917
#
_entry.id   c923250aaf744ddcc1643afb6238c917
#
_cell.length_a   1.000
_cell.length_b   1.000
_cell.length_c   1.000
_cell.angle_alpha   90.00
_cell.angle_beta   90.00
_cell.angle_gamma   90.00
#
_symmetry.space_group_name_H-M   'P 1'
#
loop_
_entity.id
_entity.type
_entity.pdbx_description
1 polymer ?
#
loop_
_entity_poly.entity_id
_entity_poly.type
_entity_poly.pdbx_seq_one_letter_code
_entity_poly.pdbx_strand_id
1 'polypeptide(L)'
;MTPEIRIKLEKIRGLLDRLGLDAVLLRKHANFAWATAGARNYISIASEIGAASILITRDRQYVLCNNIEAPRLTSEEKLEELGYAIHTFPWYQDREAALARELAGTGAIGCDLPFADFRAVGGEISPLRWSLTPWEIERYRELGFMTARAIEDAARSVRPGDKECAVVGKLASCLWENGLDYITIFSAAD
;
A
#
# COMPACT_ATOMS: atom_id res chain seq x y z
N MET A 1 -0.33 -1.16 -18.08
CA MET A 1 0.76 -1.52 -17.11
C MET A 1 1.97 -0.63 -17.36
N THR A 2 2.47 0.06 -16.32
CA THR A 2 3.63 0.96 -16.41
C THR A 2 4.95 0.19 -16.34
N PRO A 3 6.08 0.77 -16.81
CA PRO A 3 7.40 0.14 -16.66
C PRO A 3 7.77 -0.13 -15.19
N GLU A 4 7.41 0.77 -14.28
CA GLU A 4 7.65 0.62 -12.85
C GLU A 4 6.97 -0.63 -12.28
N ILE A 5 5.68 -0.81 -12.57
CA ILE A 5 4.92 -1.98 -12.10
C ILE A 5 5.53 -3.27 -12.67
N ARG A 6 5.97 -3.26 -13.92
CA ARG A 6 6.62 -4.43 -14.54
C ARG A 6 7.87 -4.84 -13.75
N ILE A 7 8.75 -3.91 -13.44
CA ILE A 7 9.96 -4.17 -12.63
C ILE A 7 9.60 -4.77 -11.27
N LYS A 8 8.57 -4.26 -10.62
CA LYS A 8 8.13 -4.74 -9.31
C LYS A 8 7.54 -6.15 -9.38
N LEU A 9 6.72 -6.42 -10.40
CA LEU A 9 6.18 -7.76 -10.64
C LEU A 9 7.30 -8.77 -10.97
N GLU A 10 8.31 -8.38 -11.73
CA GLU A 10 9.49 -9.23 -12.02
C GLU A 10 10.25 -9.58 -10.73
N LYS A 11 10.46 -8.59 -9.83
CA LYS A 11 11.07 -8.85 -8.50
C LYS A 11 10.25 -9.86 -7.68
N ILE A 12 8.91 -9.72 -7.68
CA ILE A 12 8.03 -10.63 -6.95
C ILE A 12 8.06 -12.03 -7.57
N ARG A 13 7.97 -12.14 -8.90
CA ARG A 13 8.03 -13.44 -9.59
C ARG A 13 9.36 -14.14 -9.38
N GLY A 14 10.46 -13.40 -9.39
CA GLY A 14 11.76 -13.94 -9.00
C GLY A 14 11.81 -14.42 -7.54
N LEU A 15 11.03 -13.82 -6.64
CA LEU A 15 10.86 -14.32 -5.27
C LEU A 15 10.07 -15.62 -5.26
N LEU A 16 8.98 -15.72 -6.03
CA LEU A 16 8.21 -16.97 -6.15
C LEU A 16 9.10 -18.13 -6.57
N ASP A 17 9.95 -17.93 -7.58
CA ASP A 17 10.89 -18.96 -8.07
C ASP A 17 11.89 -19.38 -6.98
N ARG A 18 12.49 -18.43 -6.27
CA ARG A 18 13.45 -18.73 -5.18
C ARG A 18 12.82 -19.48 -4.01
N LEU A 19 11.56 -19.23 -3.70
CA LEU A 19 10.86 -19.83 -2.58
C LEU A 19 10.08 -21.10 -2.94
N GLY A 20 9.99 -21.45 -4.23
CA GLY A 20 9.16 -22.54 -4.70
C GLY A 20 7.68 -22.30 -4.51
N LEU A 21 7.23 -21.05 -4.66
CA LEU A 21 5.82 -20.64 -4.50
C LEU A 21 5.19 -20.46 -5.88
N ASP A 22 3.88 -20.70 -5.96
CA ASP A 22 3.09 -20.47 -7.17
C ASP A 22 2.41 -19.11 -7.17
N ALA A 23 2.16 -18.56 -5.97
CA ALA A 23 1.61 -17.23 -5.80
C ALA A 23 2.05 -16.58 -4.49
N VAL A 24 1.90 -15.26 -4.41
CA VAL A 24 2.01 -14.49 -3.17
C VAL A 24 0.81 -13.54 -3.03
N LEU A 25 0.27 -13.48 -1.82
CA LEU A 25 -0.80 -12.58 -1.42
C LEU A 25 -0.20 -11.42 -0.62
N LEU A 26 -0.39 -10.19 -1.10
CA LEU A 26 0.04 -8.95 -0.45
C LEU A 26 -1.17 -8.29 0.21
N ARG A 27 -1.24 -8.35 1.53
CA ARG A 27 -2.33 -7.79 2.35
C ARG A 27 -1.97 -6.47 3.01
N LYS A 28 -0.66 -6.23 3.25
CA LYS A 28 -0.19 -4.98 3.82
C LYS A 28 -0.41 -3.82 2.86
N HIS A 29 -1.02 -2.73 3.36
CA HIS A 29 -1.25 -1.55 2.52
C HIS A 29 0.06 -1.00 1.92
N ALA A 30 1.18 -1.07 2.65
CA ALA A 30 2.48 -0.62 2.15
C ALA A 30 3.01 -1.48 0.99
N ASN A 31 2.74 -2.80 0.99
CA ASN A 31 3.11 -3.69 -0.12
C ASN A 31 2.15 -3.56 -1.30
N PHE A 32 0.87 -3.33 -1.02
CA PHE A 32 -0.12 -3.01 -2.04
C PHE A 32 0.26 -1.73 -2.80
N ALA A 33 0.49 -0.64 -2.09
CA ALA A 33 0.90 0.63 -2.68
C ALA A 33 2.21 0.50 -3.47
N TRP A 34 3.18 -0.25 -2.94
CA TRP A 34 4.43 -0.50 -3.66
C TRP A 34 4.19 -1.27 -4.97
N ALA A 35 3.47 -2.38 -4.94
CA ALA A 35 3.23 -3.20 -6.13
C ALA A 35 2.46 -2.44 -7.22
N THR A 36 1.53 -1.57 -6.83
CA THR A 36 0.68 -0.79 -7.75
C THR A 36 1.25 0.57 -8.15
N ALA A 37 2.47 0.90 -7.72
CA ALA A 37 3.10 2.20 -7.95
C ALA A 37 2.33 3.38 -7.33
N GLY A 38 1.63 3.17 -6.20
CA GLY A 38 1.06 4.22 -5.38
C GLY A 38 -0.44 4.13 -5.10
N ALA A 39 -1.16 3.14 -5.65
CA ALA A 39 -2.59 2.99 -5.35
C ALA A 39 -2.84 2.67 -3.87
N ARG A 40 -3.98 3.12 -3.36
CA ARG A 40 -4.35 3.03 -1.94
C ARG A 40 -5.45 2.00 -1.71
N ASN A 41 -5.23 1.09 -0.77
CA ASN A 41 -6.23 0.09 -0.37
C ASN A 41 -6.62 0.19 1.11
N TYR A 42 -6.14 1.19 1.84
CA TYR A 42 -6.50 1.37 3.25
C TYR A 42 -7.78 2.22 3.41
N ILE A 43 -8.53 1.94 4.47
CA ILE A 43 -9.61 2.79 4.98
C ILE A 43 -9.08 3.59 6.17
N SER A 44 -8.36 2.91 7.07
CA SER A 44 -7.67 3.54 8.19
C SER A 44 -6.16 3.33 8.06
N ILE A 45 -5.40 4.41 8.07
CA ILE A 45 -3.93 4.34 8.01
C ILE A 45 -3.31 3.68 9.24
N ALA A 46 -4.05 3.60 10.34
CA ALA A 46 -3.61 2.92 11.56
C ALA A 46 -3.62 1.38 11.42
N SER A 47 -4.32 0.84 10.43
CA SER A 47 -4.31 -0.60 10.13
C SER A 47 -3.14 -0.93 9.21
N GLU A 48 -2.38 -1.98 9.52
CA GLU A 48 -1.35 -2.50 8.61
C GLU A 48 -1.98 -3.21 7.40
N ILE A 49 -3.19 -3.75 7.58
CA ILE A 49 -3.93 -4.52 6.57
C ILE A 49 -4.87 -3.58 5.81
N GLY A 50 -4.80 -3.63 4.49
CA GLY A 50 -5.72 -2.90 3.62
C GLY A 50 -7.09 -3.60 3.47
N ALA A 51 -8.05 -2.88 2.90
CA ALA A 51 -9.39 -3.39 2.56
C ALA A 51 -9.40 -4.26 1.29
N ALA A 52 -8.29 -4.33 0.60
CA ALA A 52 -8.06 -5.17 -0.57
C ALA A 52 -6.65 -5.76 -0.52
N SER A 53 -6.44 -6.88 -1.19
CA SER A 53 -5.13 -7.51 -1.33
C SER A 53 -4.78 -7.73 -2.79
N ILE A 54 -3.50 -7.97 -3.07
CA ILE A 54 -3.01 -8.34 -4.39
C ILE A 54 -2.53 -9.77 -4.35
N LEU A 55 -3.06 -10.60 -5.23
CA LEU A 55 -2.53 -11.93 -5.51
C LEU A 55 -1.70 -11.88 -6.79
N ILE A 56 -0.44 -12.27 -6.71
CA ILE A 56 0.47 -12.32 -7.84
C ILE A 56 0.86 -13.77 -8.07
N THR A 57 0.56 -14.29 -9.25
CA THR A 57 0.99 -15.60 -9.74
C THR A 57 2.16 -15.44 -10.70
N ARG A 58 2.66 -16.55 -11.25
CA ARG A 58 3.78 -16.53 -12.21
C ARG A 58 3.47 -15.74 -13.48
N ASP A 59 2.20 -15.71 -13.89
CA ASP A 59 1.76 -15.14 -15.17
C ASP A 59 0.75 -13.99 -15.02
N ARG A 60 0.02 -13.92 -13.90
CA ARG A 60 -1.08 -12.98 -13.69
C ARG A 60 -0.98 -12.25 -12.36
N GLN A 61 -1.73 -11.17 -12.24
CA GLN A 61 -1.91 -10.40 -11.02
C GLN A 61 -3.37 -10.00 -10.84
N TYR A 62 -3.87 -10.15 -9.62
CA TYR A 62 -5.27 -9.94 -9.27
C TYR A 62 -5.37 -9.01 -8.08
N VAL A 63 -6.44 -8.25 -8.01
CA VAL A 63 -6.89 -7.56 -6.79
C VAL A 63 -8.07 -8.31 -6.23
N LEU A 64 -7.98 -8.71 -4.96
CA LEU A 64 -9.06 -9.35 -4.22
C LEU A 64 -9.65 -8.34 -3.27
N CYS A 65 -10.94 -8.05 -3.39
CA CYS A 65 -11.62 -7.08 -2.54
C CYS A 65 -13.08 -7.44 -2.34
N ASN A 66 -13.68 -6.85 -1.32
CA ASN A 66 -15.13 -6.95 -1.19
C ASN A 66 -15.86 -6.04 -2.20
N ASN A 67 -17.14 -6.30 -2.39
CA ASN A 67 -17.98 -5.58 -3.34
C ASN A 67 -18.23 -4.10 -2.99
N ILE A 68 -17.95 -3.67 -1.75
CA ILE A 68 -18.07 -2.26 -1.34
C ILE A 68 -16.86 -1.46 -1.85
N GLU A 69 -15.66 -2.02 -1.77
CA GLU A 69 -14.42 -1.37 -2.17
C GLU A 69 -14.17 -1.42 -3.69
N ALA A 70 -14.73 -2.39 -4.39
CA ALA A 70 -14.46 -2.61 -5.80
C ALA A 70 -14.69 -1.36 -6.67
N PRO A 71 -15.78 -0.57 -6.53
CA PRO A 71 -15.99 0.63 -7.33
C PRO A 71 -14.86 1.65 -7.17
N ARG A 72 -14.38 1.91 -5.96
CA ARG A 72 -13.27 2.82 -5.68
C ARG A 72 -11.98 2.34 -6.33
N LEU A 73 -11.65 1.06 -6.15
CA LEU A 73 -10.44 0.46 -6.70
C LEU A 73 -10.43 0.44 -8.24
N THR A 74 -11.61 0.33 -8.86
CA THR A 74 -11.76 0.37 -10.32
C THR A 74 -11.71 1.81 -10.85
N SER A 75 -12.51 2.73 -10.27
CA SER A 75 -12.73 4.05 -10.84
C SER A 75 -11.73 5.11 -10.37
N GLU A 76 -11.32 5.07 -9.10
CA GLU A 76 -10.43 6.06 -8.52
C GLU A 76 -8.95 5.59 -8.60
N GLU A 77 -8.68 4.36 -8.14
CA GLU A 77 -7.32 3.81 -8.16
C GLU A 77 -6.95 3.20 -9.53
N LYS A 78 -7.91 2.99 -10.42
CA LYS A 78 -7.75 2.54 -11.82
C LYS A 78 -6.90 1.28 -11.98
N LEU A 79 -7.06 0.33 -11.08
CA LEU A 79 -6.19 -0.85 -11.01
C LEU A 79 -6.24 -1.72 -12.26
N GLU A 80 -7.37 -1.74 -12.99
CA GLU A 80 -7.48 -2.47 -14.25
C GLU A 80 -6.61 -1.83 -15.34
N GLU A 81 -6.53 -0.49 -15.40
CA GLU A 81 -5.62 0.22 -16.32
C GLU A 81 -4.15 -0.08 -15.99
N LEU A 82 -3.84 -0.33 -14.72
CA LEU A 82 -2.51 -0.74 -14.25
C LEU A 82 -2.20 -2.21 -14.56
N GLY A 83 -3.17 -2.99 -15.04
CA GLY A 83 -3.00 -4.37 -15.48
C GLY A 83 -3.38 -5.42 -14.42
N TYR A 84 -4.17 -5.06 -13.41
CA TYR A 84 -4.69 -5.98 -12.40
C TYR A 84 -6.13 -6.39 -12.74
N ALA A 85 -6.44 -7.67 -12.65
CA ALA A 85 -7.83 -8.14 -12.76
C ALA A 85 -8.49 -8.07 -11.37
N ILE A 86 -9.63 -7.41 -11.26
CA ILE A 86 -10.34 -7.25 -9.98
C ILE A 86 -11.31 -8.41 -9.79
N HIS A 87 -11.17 -9.12 -8.69
CA HIS A 87 -12.05 -10.19 -8.25
C HIS A 87 -12.73 -9.82 -6.93
N THR A 88 -14.04 -9.91 -6.92
CA THR A 88 -14.84 -9.44 -5.78
C THR A 88 -15.56 -10.57 -5.06
N PHE A 89 -15.83 -10.34 -3.78
CA PHE A 89 -16.69 -11.19 -2.94
C PHE A 89 -17.63 -10.32 -2.10
N PRO A 90 -18.77 -10.85 -1.64
CA PRO A 90 -19.68 -10.13 -0.76
C PRO A 90 -18.98 -9.73 0.55
N TRP A 91 -19.13 -8.47 0.98
CA TRP A 91 -18.45 -7.91 2.16
C TRP A 91 -18.70 -8.68 3.48
N TYR A 92 -19.84 -9.34 3.58
CA TYR A 92 -20.23 -10.15 4.74
C TYR A 92 -19.72 -11.60 4.71
N GLN A 93 -18.91 -11.96 3.71
CA GLN A 93 -18.32 -13.30 3.57
C GLN A 93 -16.80 -13.21 3.66
N ASP A 94 -16.22 -14.08 4.49
CA ASP A 94 -14.76 -14.24 4.52
C ASP A 94 -14.32 -15.20 3.39
N ARG A 95 -14.14 -14.64 2.19
CA ARG A 95 -13.83 -15.40 0.97
C ARG A 95 -12.41 -15.16 0.43
N GLU A 96 -11.65 -14.26 1.04
CA GLU A 96 -10.34 -13.85 0.51
C GLU A 96 -9.39 -15.05 0.34
N ALA A 97 -9.23 -15.88 1.36
CA ALA A 97 -8.35 -17.04 1.30
C ALA A 97 -8.83 -18.09 0.29
N ALA A 98 -10.13 -18.34 0.21
CA ALA A 98 -10.71 -19.28 -0.75
C ALA A 98 -10.49 -18.79 -2.18
N LEU A 99 -10.76 -17.51 -2.44
CA LEU A 99 -10.57 -16.89 -3.75
C LEU A 99 -9.11 -16.88 -4.17
N ALA A 100 -8.20 -16.61 -3.24
CA ALA A 100 -6.76 -16.71 -3.51
C ALA A 100 -6.35 -18.12 -3.96
N ARG A 101 -6.87 -19.17 -3.32
CA ARG A 101 -6.63 -20.56 -3.73
C ARG A 101 -7.23 -20.88 -5.09
N GLU A 102 -8.47 -20.44 -5.35
CA GLU A 102 -9.14 -20.63 -6.64
C GLU A 102 -8.31 -20.07 -7.80
N LEU A 103 -7.74 -18.88 -7.61
CA LEU A 103 -6.95 -18.18 -8.64
C LEU A 103 -5.50 -18.68 -8.75
N ALA A 104 -4.91 -19.12 -7.65
CA ALA A 104 -3.55 -19.68 -7.65
C ALA A 104 -3.50 -21.16 -8.10
N GLY A 105 -4.66 -21.85 -8.11
CA GLY A 105 -4.74 -23.29 -8.36
C GLY A 105 -4.29 -24.13 -7.16
N THR A 106 -3.68 -25.28 -7.42
CA THR A 106 -3.25 -26.23 -6.37
C THR A 106 -1.89 -25.89 -5.75
N GLY A 107 -1.33 -24.76 -6.10
CA GLY A 107 0.04 -24.38 -5.75
C GLY A 107 0.21 -23.81 -4.34
N ALA A 108 1.47 -23.68 -3.93
CA ALA A 108 1.84 -23.09 -2.65
C ALA A 108 1.71 -21.56 -2.69
N ILE A 109 1.00 -20.99 -1.71
CA ILE A 109 0.79 -19.55 -1.61
C ILE A 109 1.60 -18.98 -0.44
N GLY A 110 2.37 -17.92 -0.70
CA GLY A 110 2.97 -17.09 0.33
C GLY A 110 2.06 -15.91 0.69
N CYS A 111 2.23 -15.36 1.90
CA CYS A 111 1.53 -14.14 2.32
C CYS A 111 2.49 -13.23 3.09
N ASP A 112 2.35 -11.92 2.92
CA ASP A 112 3.19 -10.93 3.60
C ASP A 112 2.88 -10.77 5.10
N LEU A 113 1.79 -11.40 5.56
CA LEU A 113 1.37 -11.51 6.95
C LEU A 113 0.94 -12.96 7.24
N PRO A 114 0.94 -13.41 8.51
CA PRO A 114 0.27 -14.65 8.89
C PRO A 114 -1.21 -14.58 8.50
N PHE A 115 -1.65 -15.46 7.62
CA PHE A 115 -3.01 -15.49 7.12
C PHE A 115 -3.37 -16.89 6.61
N ALA A 116 -4.49 -17.44 7.09
CA ALA A 116 -4.92 -18.80 6.77
C ALA A 116 -3.77 -19.81 6.98
N ASP A 117 -3.62 -20.76 6.06
CA ASP A 117 -2.53 -21.73 6.02
C ASP A 117 -1.40 -21.33 5.04
N PHE A 118 -1.37 -20.06 4.61
CA PHE A 118 -0.36 -19.57 3.68
C PHE A 118 1.00 -19.40 4.37
N ARG A 119 2.06 -19.66 3.63
CA ARG A 119 3.42 -19.48 4.14
C ARG A 119 3.71 -18.00 4.39
N ALA A 120 4.05 -17.63 5.62
CA ALA A 120 4.46 -16.26 5.93
C ALA A 120 5.81 -15.94 5.26
N VAL A 121 5.85 -14.91 4.38
CA VAL A 121 7.02 -14.49 3.60
C VAL A 121 7.25 -12.98 3.64
N GLY A 122 6.75 -12.31 4.68
CA GLY A 122 6.89 -10.86 4.82
C GLY A 122 8.35 -10.40 4.94
N GLY A 123 9.19 -11.22 5.57
CA GLY A 123 10.64 -10.97 5.68
C GLY A 123 11.36 -11.00 4.34
N GLU A 124 10.93 -11.84 3.43
CA GLU A 124 11.51 -11.99 2.09
C GLU A 124 10.97 -10.92 1.10
N ILE A 125 9.77 -10.40 1.34
CA ILE A 125 9.17 -9.32 0.53
C ILE A 125 9.79 -7.97 0.86
N SER A 126 10.03 -7.66 2.13
CA SER A 126 10.54 -6.36 2.57
C SER A 126 11.80 -5.91 1.82
N PRO A 127 12.83 -6.76 1.61
CA PRO A 127 14.03 -6.37 0.87
C PRO A 127 13.79 -5.98 -0.60
N LEU A 128 12.71 -6.47 -1.22
CA LEU A 128 12.39 -6.11 -2.61
C LEU A 128 12.09 -4.62 -2.77
N ARG A 129 11.68 -3.95 -1.68
CA ARG A 129 11.30 -2.54 -1.63
C ARG A 129 12.45 -1.60 -1.28
N TRP A 130 13.60 -2.11 -0.82
CA TRP A 130 14.70 -1.27 -0.35
C TRP A 130 15.38 -0.48 -1.49
N SER A 131 15.46 -1.08 -2.66
CA SER A 131 16.00 -0.39 -3.84
C SER A 131 14.88 0.32 -4.60
N LEU A 132 14.87 1.65 -4.53
CA LEU A 132 13.87 2.48 -5.18
C LEU A 132 14.09 2.51 -6.70
N THR A 133 12.98 2.55 -7.42
CA THR A 133 12.99 2.83 -8.86
C THR A 133 13.18 4.35 -9.10
N PRO A 134 13.58 4.78 -10.31
CA PRO A 134 13.66 6.21 -10.63
C PRO A 134 12.36 6.97 -10.39
N TRP A 135 11.22 6.37 -10.67
CA TRP A 135 9.87 6.96 -10.43
C TRP A 135 9.57 7.12 -8.95
N GLU A 136 9.97 6.17 -8.12
CA GLU A 136 9.83 6.28 -6.65
C GLU A 136 10.73 7.40 -6.11
N ILE A 137 11.97 7.51 -6.59
CA ILE A 137 12.89 8.58 -6.19
C ILE A 137 12.27 9.94 -6.48
N GLU A 138 11.66 10.13 -7.65
CA GLU A 138 11.05 11.39 -8.01
C GLU A 138 9.83 11.71 -7.13
N ARG A 139 8.95 10.74 -6.90
CA ARG A 139 7.81 10.90 -5.96
C ARG A 139 8.28 11.21 -4.53
N TYR A 140 9.36 10.59 -4.06
CA TYR A 140 9.92 10.92 -2.75
C TYR A 140 10.49 12.33 -2.67
N ARG A 141 11.10 12.84 -3.74
CA ARG A 141 11.56 14.22 -3.81
C ARG A 141 10.40 15.22 -3.75
N GLU A 142 9.36 14.97 -4.53
CA GLU A 142 8.15 15.79 -4.54
C GLU A 142 7.47 15.78 -3.17
N LEU A 143 7.24 14.60 -2.60
CA LEU A 143 6.69 14.43 -1.26
C LEU A 143 7.52 15.16 -0.20
N GLY A 144 8.85 15.00 -0.25
CA GLY A 144 9.76 15.67 0.67
C GLY A 144 9.68 17.20 0.57
N PHE A 145 9.60 17.75 -0.65
CA PHE A 145 9.45 19.18 -0.88
C PHE A 145 8.12 19.71 -0.33
N MET A 146 7.00 19.03 -0.61
CA MET A 146 5.68 19.42 -0.12
C MET A 146 5.61 19.35 1.40
N THR A 147 6.15 18.28 1.99
CA THR A 147 6.18 18.09 3.45
C THR A 147 7.04 19.17 4.13
N ALA A 148 8.21 19.48 3.59
CA ALA A 148 9.08 20.52 4.14
C ALA A 148 8.37 21.89 4.14
N ARG A 149 7.69 22.26 3.07
CA ARG A 149 6.89 23.49 3.00
C ARG A 149 5.79 23.51 4.04
N ALA A 150 5.01 22.44 4.17
CA ALA A 150 3.94 22.36 5.16
C ALA A 150 4.48 22.53 6.60
N ILE A 151 5.62 21.91 6.92
CA ILE A 151 6.29 22.06 8.21
C ILE A 151 6.77 23.49 8.44
N GLU A 152 7.39 24.13 7.43
CA GLU A 152 7.84 25.52 7.54
C GLU A 152 6.69 26.50 7.74
N ASP A 153 5.59 26.33 7.02
CA ASP A 153 4.41 27.20 7.15
C ASP A 153 3.76 27.04 8.53
N ALA A 154 3.63 25.79 9.00
CA ALA A 154 3.17 25.53 10.36
C ALA A 154 4.10 26.18 11.40
N ALA A 155 5.41 26.00 11.30
CA ALA A 155 6.39 26.55 12.23
C ALA A 155 6.33 28.09 12.28
N ARG A 156 6.21 28.79 11.14
CA ARG A 156 6.06 30.24 11.07
C ARG A 156 4.76 30.76 11.72
N SER A 157 3.76 29.90 11.82
CA SER A 157 2.46 30.25 12.43
C SER A 157 2.45 30.13 13.95
N VAL A 158 3.43 29.46 14.56
CA VAL A 158 3.51 29.26 16.03
C VAL A 158 3.79 30.58 16.75
N ARG A 159 3.12 30.80 17.88
CA ARG A 159 3.28 31.97 18.73
C ARG A 159 3.61 31.55 20.17
N PRO A 160 4.36 32.38 20.90
CA PRO A 160 4.54 32.17 22.34
C PRO A 160 3.20 32.04 23.08
N GLY A 161 3.05 30.98 23.86
CA GLY A 161 1.82 30.64 24.56
C GLY A 161 0.86 29.71 23.81
N ASP A 162 1.19 29.32 22.56
CA ASP A 162 0.43 28.28 21.89
C ASP A 162 0.62 26.94 22.62
N LYS A 163 -0.47 26.20 22.79
CA LYS A 163 -0.43 24.85 23.35
C LYS A 163 0.06 23.86 22.30
N GLU A 164 0.72 22.80 22.73
CA GLU A 164 1.21 21.73 21.83
C GLU A 164 0.12 21.18 20.90
N CYS A 165 -1.08 20.96 21.42
CA CYS A 165 -2.22 20.50 20.61
C CYS A 165 -2.62 21.51 19.51
N ALA A 166 -2.46 22.83 19.76
CA ALA A 166 -2.71 23.84 18.74
C ALA A 166 -1.63 23.83 17.66
N VAL A 167 -0.38 23.61 18.05
CA VAL A 167 0.75 23.46 17.08
C VAL A 167 0.54 22.22 16.22
N VAL A 168 0.17 21.09 16.82
CA VAL A 168 -0.18 19.86 16.06
C VAL A 168 -1.35 20.12 15.10
N GLY A 169 -2.39 20.83 15.55
CA GLY A 169 -3.53 21.18 14.70
C GLY A 169 -3.14 22.05 13.48
N LYS A 170 -2.25 23.04 13.69
CA LYS A 170 -1.71 23.86 12.59
C LYS A 170 -0.94 23.02 11.57
N LEU A 171 -0.06 22.14 12.04
CA LEU A 171 0.70 21.25 11.15
C LEU A 171 -0.21 20.28 10.39
N ALA A 172 -1.20 19.70 11.07
CA ALA A 172 -2.20 18.83 10.44
C ALA A 172 -2.96 19.57 9.33
N SER A 173 -3.39 20.82 9.57
CA SER A 173 -4.06 21.65 8.55
C SER A 173 -3.15 21.85 7.34
N CYS A 174 -1.89 22.29 7.56
CA CYS A 174 -0.95 22.50 6.46
C CYS A 174 -0.68 21.24 5.63
N LEU A 175 -0.61 20.07 6.27
CA LEU A 175 -0.43 18.79 5.57
C LEU A 175 -1.66 18.47 4.72
N TRP A 176 -2.86 18.48 5.31
CA TRP A 176 -4.10 18.16 4.62
C TRP A 176 -4.44 19.11 3.48
N GLU A 177 -4.19 20.41 3.63
CA GLU A 177 -4.36 21.42 2.57
C GLU A 177 -3.48 21.13 1.35
N ASN A 178 -2.35 20.45 1.55
CA ASN A 178 -1.46 19.98 0.48
C ASN A 178 -1.72 18.53 0.04
N GLY A 179 -2.81 17.89 0.50
CA GLY A 179 -3.15 16.51 0.15
C GLY A 179 -2.22 15.46 0.74
N LEU A 180 -1.52 15.80 1.82
CA LEU A 180 -0.57 14.92 2.51
C LEU A 180 -1.23 14.24 3.70
N ASP A 181 -1.28 12.92 3.67
CA ASP A 181 -1.63 12.10 4.81
C ASP A 181 -0.46 11.98 5.79
N TYR A 182 -0.76 11.86 7.08
CA TYR A 182 0.26 11.60 8.10
C TYR A 182 -0.14 10.40 8.98
N ILE A 183 0.85 9.62 9.38
CA ILE A 183 0.65 8.49 10.31
C ILE A 183 0.65 9.01 11.74
N THR A 184 1.58 9.89 12.07
CA THR A 184 1.75 10.47 13.40
C THR A 184 2.29 11.88 13.30
N ILE A 185 1.70 12.80 14.07
CA ILE A 185 2.27 14.12 14.33
C ILE A 185 2.55 14.20 15.83
N PHE A 186 3.73 14.68 16.16
CA PHE A 186 4.15 14.86 17.55
C PHE A 186 4.73 16.27 17.74
N SER A 187 4.36 16.92 18.84
CA SER A 187 4.93 18.20 19.28
C SER A 187 5.21 18.10 20.77
N ALA A 188 6.38 18.57 21.18
CA ALA A 188 6.76 18.68 22.57
C ALA A 188 7.49 20.01 22.78
N ALA A 189 7.22 20.67 23.93
CA ALA A 189 7.92 21.86 24.36
C ALA A 189 8.17 21.79 25.88
N ASP A 190 9.27 22.44 26.32
CA ASP A 190 9.59 22.62 27.76
C ASP A 190 8.83 23.81 28.35
#